data_4fdb07ff41f8e023d9971c66a1c20482
#
_entry.id   4fdb07ff41f8e023d9971c66a1c20482
#
_cell.length_a   1.000
_cell.length_b   1.000
_cell.length_c   1.000
_cell.angle_alpha   90.00
_cell.angle_beta   90.00
_cell.angle_gamma   90.00
#
_symmetry.space_group_name_H-M   'P 1'
#
loop_
_entity.id
_entity.type
_entity.pdbx_description
1 polymer ?
#
loop_
_entity_poly.entity_id
_entity_poly.type
_entity_poly.pdbx_seq_one_letter_code
_entity_poly.pdbx_strand_id
1 'polypeptide(L)'
;MKDRRKNKTKRKVLLALYLAVCLVIIVAAYFHLSRIARNFNTEHLELITGLYAEKMNDSMEYLQNYVQEDIKMIRSMENAQPEEILEQLEKNLDKTVFGDIGFIMNDGEIYGSSSCAVSDIKKKKLDEAALASDTSFNSDPYQSSRTGNMTMTVFVPV
;
A
#
# COMPACT_ATOMS: atom_id res chain seq x y z
N MET A 1 -46.46 24.19 60.59
CA MET A 1 -45.21 23.39 60.35
C MET A 1 -45.28 22.44 59.19
N LYS A 2 -46.44 21.91 58.78
CA LYS A 2 -46.63 20.98 57.66
C LYS A 2 -46.34 21.55 56.26
N ASP A 3 -46.56 22.83 55.99
CA ASP A 3 -46.39 23.46 54.70
C ASP A 3 -44.89 23.68 54.27
N ARG A 4 -44.04 23.99 55.23
CA ARG A 4 -42.57 24.14 54.94
C ARG A 4 -41.91 22.84 54.52
N ARG A 5 -42.37 21.68 55.00
CA ARG A 5 -41.85 20.35 54.59
C ARG A 5 -42.31 20.00 53.17
N LYS A 6 -43.55 20.26 52.81
CA LYS A 6 -44.10 20.02 51.48
C LYS A 6 -43.36 20.83 50.39
N ASN A 7 -43.01 22.06 50.69
CA ASN A 7 -42.25 22.94 49.76
C ASN A 7 -40.81 22.51 49.57
N LYS A 8 -40.13 22.01 50.62
CA LYS A 8 -38.78 21.45 50.50
C LYS A 8 -38.75 20.16 49.64
N THR A 9 -39.73 19.29 49.77
CA THR A 9 -39.85 18.05 48.97
C THR A 9 -40.09 18.39 47.49
N LYS A 10 -41.03 19.33 47.20
CA LYS A 10 -41.28 19.80 45.83
C LYS A 10 -40.04 20.39 45.18
N ARG A 11 -39.21 21.18 45.87
CA ARG A 11 -37.97 21.73 45.36
C ARG A 11 -36.91 20.65 45.07
N LYS A 12 -36.82 19.62 45.93
CA LYS A 12 -35.88 18.50 45.68
C LYS A 12 -36.30 17.67 44.46
N VAL A 13 -37.60 17.41 44.29
CA VAL A 13 -38.11 16.70 43.11
C VAL A 13 -37.87 17.51 41.83
N LEU A 14 -38.11 18.82 41.86
CA LEU A 14 -37.89 19.69 40.71
C LEU A 14 -36.38 19.74 40.33
N LEU A 15 -35.50 19.81 41.33
CA LEU A 15 -34.05 19.77 41.12
C LEU A 15 -33.60 18.42 40.52
N ALA A 16 -34.14 17.31 41.05
CA ALA A 16 -33.84 15.98 40.51
C ALA A 16 -34.31 15.81 39.06
N LEU A 17 -35.50 16.32 38.74
CA LEU A 17 -36.03 16.32 37.38
C LEU A 17 -35.14 17.17 36.43
N TYR A 18 -34.72 18.34 36.86
CA TYR A 18 -33.83 19.19 36.09
C TYR A 18 -32.49 18.52 35.82
N LEU A 19 -31.87 17.89 36.82
CA LEU A 19 -30.64 17.13 36.67
C LEU A 19 -30.80 15.94 35.72
N ALA A 20 -31.93 15.23 35.79
CA ALA A 20 -32.22 14.12 34.88
C ALA A 20 -32.35 14.60 33.42
N VAL A 21 -33.01 15.71 33.17
CA VAL A 21 -33.10 16.30 31.82
C VAL A 21 -31.74 16.75 31.31
N CYS A 22 -30.91 17.42 32.14
CA CYS A 22 -29.55 17.78 31.75
C CYS A 22 -28.71 16.58 31.40
N LEU A 23 -28.83 15.50 32.15
CA LEU A 23 -28.08 14.25 31.90
C LEU A 23 -28.51 13.62 30.57
N VAL A 24 -29.79 13.60 30.26
CA VAL A 24 -30.28 13.11 28.97
C VAL A 24 -29.73 13.94 27.79
N ILE A 25 -29.71 15.27 27.94
CA ILE A 25 -29.17 16.16 26.91
C ILE A 25 -27.67 15.89 26.68
N ILE A 26 -26.88 15.74 27.76
CA ILE A 26 -25.47 15.47 27.69
C ILE A 26 -25.19 14.15 26.99
N VAL A 27 -25.95 13.09 27.34
CA VAL A 27 -25.81 11.77 26.72
C VAL A 27 -26.18 11.83 25.23
N ALA A 28 -27.28 12.51 24.88
CA ALA A 28 -27.67 12.68 23.48
C ALA A 28 -26.62 13.46 22.67
N ALA A 29 -26.09 14.53 23.23
CA ALA A 29 -25.02 15.31 22.61
C ALA A 29 -23.75 14.47 22.40
N TYR A 30 -23.36 13.66 23.38
CA TYR A 30 -22.21 12.76 23.28
C TYR A 30 -22.39 11.73 22.14
N PHE A 31 -23.57 11.10 22.05
CA PHE A 31 -23.84 10.17 20.95
C PHE A 31 -23.81 10.86 19.59
N HIS A 32 -24.37 12.06 19.50
CA HIS A 32 -24.38 12.82 18.26
C HIS A 32 -22.96 13.21 17.81
N LEU A 33 -22.15 13.74 18.71
CA LEU A 33 -20.75 14.07 18.44
C LEU A 33 -19.92 12.85 18.06
N SER A 34 -20.11 11.75 18.79
CA SER A 34 -19.40 10.49 18.52
C SER A 34 -19.76 9.90 17.15
N ARG A 35 -21.01 10.08 16.70
CA ARG A 35 -21.44 9.67 15.36
C ARG A 35 -20.80 10.55 14.27
N ILE A 36 -20.79 11.86 14.45
CA ILE A 36 -20.15 12.82 13.52
C ILE A 36 -18.65 12.53 13.41
N ALA A 37 -17.97 12.35 14.54
CA ALA A 37 -16.53 12.06 14.55
C ALA A 37 -16.20 10.75 13.84
N ARG A 38 -17.00 9.70 14.00
CA ARG A 38 -16.81 8.42 13.29
C ARG A 38 -17.00 8.58 11.79
N ASN A 39 -18.07 9.23 11.35
CA ASN A 39 -18.32 9.43 9.92
C ASN A 39 -17.18 10.26 9.28
N PHE A 40 -16.77 11.35 9.92
CA PHE A 40 -15.67 12.17 9.44
C PHE A 40 -14.36 11.39 9.31
N ASN A 41 -14.02 10.59 10.32
CA ASN A 41 -12.81 9.76 10.27
C ASN A 41 -12.88 8.71 9.16
N THR A 42 -14.05 8.08 8.94
CA THR A 42 -14.22 7.08 7.88
C THR A 42 -14.08 7.71 6.50
N GLU A 43 -14.78 8.81 6.23
CA GLU A 43 -14.69 9.54 4.96
C GLU A 43 -13.25 10.04 4.69
N HIS A 44 -12.57 10.53 5.72
CA HIS A 44 -11.20 11.00 5.58
C HIS A 44 -10.21 9.86 5.31
N LEU A 45 -10.39 8.72 5.96
CA LEU A 45 -9.58 7.53 5.71
C LEU A 45 -9.82 6.96 4.29
N GLU A 46 -11.06 6.90 3.84
CA GLU A 46 -11.40 6.47 2.47
C GLU A 46 -10.78 7.39 1.43
N LEU A 47 -10.87 8.71 1.61
CA LEU A 47 -10.26 9.69 0.72
C LEU A 47 -8.74 9.54 0.66
N ILE A 48 -8.09 9.48 1.82
CA ILE A 48 -6.63 9.32 1.91
C ILE A 48 -6.19 8.00 1.28
N THR A 49 -6.89 6.90 1.57
CA THR A 49 -6.58 5.58 1.01
C THR A 49 -6.75 5.59 -0.50
N GLY A 50 -7.81 6.22 -1.03
CA GLY A 50 -8.03 6.38 -2.46
C GLY A 50 -6.91 7.16 -3.15
N LEU A 51 -6.51 8.30 -2.59
CA LEU A 51 -5.40 9.11 -3.12
C LEU A 51 -4.05 8.36 -3.11
N TYR A 52 -3.78 7.60 -2.05
CA TYR A 52 -2.56 6.79 -2.00
C TYR A 52 -2.59 5.62 -2.99
N ALA A 53 -3.75 4.98 -3.17
CA ALA A 53 -3.91 3.91 -4.15
C ALA A 53 -3.72 4.44 -5.59
N GLU A 54 -4.31 5.58 -5.93
CA GLU A 54 -4.13 6.26 -7.22
C GLU A 54 -2.66 6.59 -7.46
N LYS A 55 -2.01 7.27 -6.50
CA LYS A 55 -0.60 7.64 -6.61
C LYS A 55 0.32 6.42 -6.72
N MET A 56 -0.01 5.33 -6.04
CA MET A 56 0.74 4.08 -6.15
C MET A 56 0.57 3.46 -7.53
N ASN A 57 -0.65 3.47 -8.08
CA ASN A 57 -0.92 2.97 -9.43
C ASN A 57 -0.16 3.78 -10.50
N ASP A 58 -0.19 5.11 -10.42
CA ASP A 58 0.54 6.00 -11.33
C ASP A 58 2.05 5.75 -11.26
N SER A 59 2.57 5.52 -10.05
CA SER A 59 3.97 5.18 -9.85
C SER A 59 4.33 3.84 -10.48
N MET A 60 3.46 2.84 -10.38
CA MET A 60 3.66 1.52 -11.00
C MET A 60 3.62 1.60 -12.52
N GLU A 61 2.68 2.34 -13.09
CA GLU A 61 2.62 2.59 -14.54
C GLU A 61 3.89 3.28 -15.04
N TYR A 62 4.36 4.30 -14.31
CA TYR A 62 5.64 4.95 -14.61
C TYR A 62 6.81 3.96 -14.62
N LEU A 63 6.92 3.08 -13.61
CA LEU A 63 7.97 2.07 -13.52
C LEU A 63 7.90 1.06 -14.67
N GLN A 64 6.71 0.61 -15.03
CA GLN A 64 6.52 -0.29 -16.16
C GLN A 64 6.92 0.37 -17.48
N ASN A 65 6.55 1.63 -17.68
CA ASN A 65 6.93 2.39 -18.88
C ASN A 65 8.44 2.64 -18.96
N TYR A 66 9.10 2.88 -17.83
CA TYR A 66 10.55 3.02 -17.77
C TYR A 66 11.25 1.74 -18.24
N VAL A 67 10.83 0.58 -17.74
CA VAL A 67 11.39 -0.71 -18.15
C VAL A 67 11.12 -1.03 -19.62
N GLN A 68 10.05 -0.51 -20.23
CA GLN A 68 9.76 -0.70 -21.66
C GLN A 68 10.83 -0.15 -22.59
N GLU A 69 11.55 0.90 -22.18
CA GLU A 69 12.67 1.42 -22.97
C GLU A 69 13.87 0.46 -22.95
N ASP A 70 14.16 -0.12 -21.79
CA ASP A 70 15.21 -1.15 -21.66
C ASP A 70 14.86 -2.40 -22.47
N ILE A 71 13.58 -2.81 -22.53
CA ILE A 71 13.12 -3.93 -23.35
C ILE A 71 13.38 -3.68 -24.83
N LYS A 72 13.12 -2.47 -25.33
CA LYS A 72 13.41 -2.14 -26.73
C LYS A 72 14.90 -2.28 -27.05
N MET A 73 15.75 -1.89 -26.10
CA MET A 73 17.19 -2.06 -26.22
C MET A 73 17.56 -3.55 -26.27
N ILE A 74 17.06 -4.37 -25.33
CA ILE A 74 17.33 -5.82 -25.30
C ILE A 74 16.93 -6.48 -26.61
N ARG A 75 15.73 -6.17 -27.12
CA ARG A 75 15.24 -6.71 -28.42
C ARG A 75 16.14 -6.33 -29.61
N SER A 76 16.87 -5.24 -29.52
CA SER A 76 17.81 -4.81 -30.56
C SER A 76 19.18 -5.52 -30.48
N MET A 77 19.45 -6.20 -29.37
CA MET A 77 20.71 -6.91 -29.12
C MET A 77 20.61 -8.37 -29.62
N GLU A 78 20.42 -8.54 -30.93
CA GLU A 78 20.38 -9.87 -31.55
C GLU A 78 21.68 -10.65 -31.26
N ASN A 79 21.55 -11.88 -30.72
CA ASN A 79 22.65 -12.77 -30.36
C ASN A 79 23.60 -12.29 -29.24
N ALA A 80 23.21 -11.31 -28.43
CA ALA A 80 24.00 -10.94 -27.26
C ALA A 80 24.00 -12.06 -26.20
N GLN A 81 25.12 -12.20 -25.50
CA GLN A 81 25.19 -13.12 -24.38
C GLN A 81 24.42 -12.52 -23.18
N PRO A 82 23.83 -13.38 -22.31
CA PRO A 82 23.06 -12.91 -21.16
C PRO A 82 23.81 -11.92 -20.27
N GLU A 83 25.12 -12.10 -20.11
CA GLU A 83 25.98 -11.20 -19.32
C GLU A 83 26.09 -9.81 -19.94
N GLU A 84 26.13 -9.71 -21.26
CA GLU A 84 26.18 -8.44 -21.99
C GLU A 84 24.86 -7.67 -21.85
N ILE A 85 23.74 -8.39 -21.90
CA ILE A 85 22.42 -7.82 -21.66
C ILE A 85 22.34 -7.28 -20.25
N LEU A 86 22.77 -8.05 -19.25
CA LEU A 86 22.75 -7.63 -17.85
C LEU A 86 23.62 -6.39 -17.60
N GLU A 87 24.82 -6.34 -18.18
CA GLU A 87 25.71 -5.18 -18.06
C GLU A 87 25.06 -3.90 -18.61
N GLN A 88 24.36 -3.99 -19.75
CA GLN A 88 23.64 -2.85 -20.31
C GLN A 88 22.45 -2.42 -19.45
N LEU A 89 21.69 -3.37 -18.92
CA LEU A 89 20.60 -3.09 -17.99
C LEU A 89 21.09 -2.39 -16.71
N GLU A 90 22.19 -2.88 -16.13
CA GLU A 90 22.80 -2.27 -14.93
C GLU A 90 23.32 -0.86 -15.18
N LYS A 91 23.82 -0.60 -16.38
CA LYS A 91 24.33 0.71 -16.78
C LYS A 91 23.24 1.75 -16.91
N ASN A 92 22.06 1.34 -17.37
CA ASN A 92 20.90 2.20 -17.53
C ASN A 92 20.07 2.32 -16.25
N LEU A 93 20.29 1.42 -15.28
CA LEU A 93 19.48 1.36 -14.06
C LEU A 93 19.55 2.67 -13.26
N ASP A 94 18.40 3.29 -13.08
CA ASP A 94 18.27 4.39 -12.11
C ASP A 94 18.23 3.80 -10.68
N LYS A 95 19.40 3.79 -10.04
CA LYS A 95 19.60 3.26 -8.69
C LYS A 95 18.86 4.04 -7.59
N THR A 96 18.28 5.19 -7.92
CA THR A 96 17.43 5.95 -6.98
C THR A 96 16.02 5.36 -6.90
N VAL A 97 15.58 4.69 -7.96
CA VAL A 97 14.24 4.12 -8.10
C VAL A 97 14.28 2.60 -7.93
N PHE A 98 15.22 1.94 -8.61
CA PHE A 98 15.35 0.49 -8.61
C PHE A 98 16.53 0.04 -7.76
N GLY A 99 16.31 -0.96 -6.92
CA GLY A 99 17.39 -1.58 -6.13
C GLY A 99 18.19 -2.59 -6.92
N ASP A 100 17.54 -3.33 -7.78
CA ASP A 100 18.10 -4.41 -8.60
C ASP A 100 17.36 -4.51 -9.93
N ILE A 101 18.00 -5.05 -10.94
CA ILE A 101 17.44 -5.36 -12.25
C ILE A 101 17.87 -6.76 -12.69
N GLY A 102 17.10 -7.38 -13.54
CA GLY A 102 17.41 -8.68 -14.11
C GLY A 102 16.41 -9.09 -15.15
N PHE A 103 16.59 -10.27 -15.70
CA PHE A 103 15.65 -10.88 -16.64
C PHE A 103 15.60 -12.41 -16.45
N ILE A 104 14.52 -13.00 -16.95
CA ILE A 104 14.26 -14.43 -16.89
C ILE A 104 14.23 -14.93 -18.34
N MET A 105 15.03 -15.93 -18.65
CA MET A 105 15.03 -16.60 -19.94
C MET A 105 13.84 -17.56 -20.06
N ASN A 106 13.47 -17.91 -21.28
CA ASN A 106 12.35 -18.83 -21.54
C ASN A 106 12.55 -20.25 -20.96
N ASP A 107 13.78 -20.64 -20.68
CA ASP A 107 14.12 -21.90 -19.99
C ASP A 107 14.03 -21.82 -18.47
N GLY A 108 13.70 -20.63 -17.93
CA GLY A 108 13.59 -20.35 -16.49
C GLY A 108 14.91 -19.95 -15.84
N GLU A 109 16.00 -19.77 -16.59
CA GLU A 109 17.24 -19.22 -16.05
C GLU A 109 17.05 -17.73 -15.71
N ILE A 110 17.54 -17.34 -14.52
CA ILE A 110 17.41 -15.97 -13.99
C ILE A 110 18.77 -15.31 -13.94
N TYR A 111 18.90 -14.20 -14.61
CA TYR A 111 20.07 -13.32 -14.59
C TYR A 111 19.69 -12.03 -13.84
N GLY A 112 20.49 -11.64 -12.86
CA GLY A 112 20.17 -10.46 -12.04
C GLY A 112 21.42 -9.77 -11.51
N SER A 113 21.29 -8.48 -11.30
CA SER A 113 22.36 -7.59 -10.79
C SER A 113 22.83 -7.96 -9.38
N SER A 114 22.04 -8.76 -8.63
CA SER A 114 22.48 -9.31 -7.37
C SER A 114 22.03 -10.76 -7.19
N SER A 115 22.86 -11.56 -6.56
CA SER A 115 22.52 -12.95 -6.18
C SER A 115 21.36 -13.02 -5.17
N CYS A 116 21.17 -11.96 -4.38
CA CYS A 116 20.07 -11.87 -3.42
C CYS A 116 18.73 -11.68 -4.12
N ALA A 117 18.67 -10.83 -5.16
CA ALA A 117 17.46 -10.63 -5.95
C ALA A 117 17.03 -11.93 -6.63
N VAL A 118 17.96 -12.64 -7.26
CA VAL A 118 17.72 -13.96 -7.86
C VAL A 118 17.20 -14.97 -6.83
N SER A 119 17.81 -14.99 -5.62
CA SER A 119 17.37 -15.87 -4.54
C SER A 119 15.96 -15.52 -4.03
N ASP A 120 15.60 -14.25 -3.94
CA ASP A 120 14.28 -13.82 -3.49
C ASP A 120 13.21 -14.19 -4.51
N ILE A 121 13.46 -13.99 -5.81
CA ILE A 121 12.56 -14.38 -6.90
C ILE A 121 12.27 -15.88 -6.85
N LYS A 122 13.30 -16.73 -6.77
CA LYS A 122 13.14 -18.19 -6.69
C LYS A 122 12.40 -18.65 -5.43
N LYS A 123 12.74 -18.10 -4.27
CA LYS A 123 12.07 -18.42 -2.99
C LYS A 123 10.59 -18.07 -2.99
N LYS A 124 10.19 -17.02 -3.69
CA LYS A 124 8.81 -16.56 -3.80
C LYS A 124 8.05 -17.16 -4.98
N LYS A 125 8.71 -17.98 -5.79
CA LYS A 125 8.17 -18.55 -7.02
C LYS A 125 7.65 -17.50 -8.00
N LEU A 126 8.30 -16.34 -8.02
CA LEU A 126 7.95 -15.23 -8.89
C LEU A 126 8.36 -15.52 -10.35
N ASP A 127 9.39 -16.32 -10.55
CA ASP A 127 9.83 -16.86 -11.84
C ASP A 127 8.74 -17.69 -12.52
N GLU A 128 8.10 -18.63 -11.79
CA GLU A 128 7.00 -19.43 -12.31
C GLU A 128 5.83 -18.53 -12.76
N ALA A 129 5.49 -17.51 -11.96
CA ALA A 129 4.43 -16.56 -12.28
C ALA A 129 4.77 -15.68 -13.49
N ALA A 130 6.05 -15.24 -13.60
CA ALA A 130 6.53 -14.43 -14.72
C ALA A 130 6.47 -15.18 -16.04
N LEU A 131 6.93 -16.42 -16.06
CA LEU A 131 6.91 -17.28 -17.26
C LEU A 131 5.48 -17.66 -17.70
N ALA A 132 4.53 -17.67 -16.75
CA ALA A 132 3.13 -17.97 -17.06
C ALA A 132 2.33 -16.73 -17.51
N SER A 133 2.92 -15.54 -17.48
CA SER A 133 2.22 -14.29 -17.76
C SER A 133 2.67 -13.66 -19.08
N ASP A 134 1.72 -13.38 -19.96
CA ASP A 134 1.94 -12.62 -21.21
C ASP A 134 1.83 -11.09 -21.00
N THR A 135 1.55 -10.66 -19.78
CA THR A 135 1.35 -9.25 -19.46
C THR A 135 2.22 -8.81 -18.28
N SER A 136 2.55 -7.51 -18.26
CA SER A 136 3.25 -6.91 -17.13
C SER A 136 2.45 -7.07 -15.84
N PHE A 137 3.12 -7.41 -14.76
CA PHE A 137 2.52 -7.49 -13.44
C PHE A 137 3.50 -7.11 -12.33
N ASN A 138 2.97 -6.82 -11.16
CA ASN A 138 3.74 -6.53 -9.97
C ASN A 138 3.57 -7.67 -8.95
N SER A 139 4.66 -8.06 -8.29
CA SER A 139 4.56 -9.00 -7.18
C SER A 139 3.86 -8.36 -5.97
N ASP A 140 3.34 -9.18 -5.08
CA ASP A 140 3.03 -8.71 -3.73
C ASP A 140 4.30 -8.18 -3.04
N PRO A 141 4.17 -7.20 -2.14
CA PRO A 141 5.30 -6.72 -1.33
C PRO A 141 5.90 -7.85 -0.49
N TYR A 142 7.23 -7.97 -0.51
CA TYR A 142 7.97 -8.95 0.29
C TYR A 142 9.21 -8.33 0.92
N GLN A 143 9.73 -8.98 1.95
CA GLN A 143 10.98 -8.55 2.59
C GLN A 143 12.18 -9.04 1.77
N SER A 144 13.00 -8.09 1.29
CA SER A 144 14.23 -8.41 0.56
C SER A 144 15.27 -9.05 1.48
N SER A 145 15.88 -10.15 1.03
CA SER A 145 16.96 -10.80 1.76
C SER A 145 18.25 -9.97 1.79
N ARG A 146 18.41 -9.00 0.88
CA ARG A 146 19.57 -8.12 0.79
C ARG A 146 19.49 -6.94 1.77
N THR A 147 18.35 -6.27 1.79
CA THR A 147 18.21 -5.00 2.53
C THR A 147 17.41 -5.12 3.80
N GLY A 148 16.61 -6.18 3.94
CA GLY A 148 15.62 -6.33 5.00
C GLY A 148 14.39 -5.42 4.84
N ASN A 149 14.36 -4.56 3.83
CA ASN A 149 13.26 -3.65 3.55
C ASN A 149 12.14 -4.35 2.78
N MET A 150 10.94 -3.80 2.87
CA MET A 150 9.83 -4.20 2.01
C MET A 150 10.14 -3.78 0.57
N THR A 151 10.03 -4.72 -0.33
CA THR A 151 10.35 -4.61 -1.76
C THR A 151 9.22 -5.20 -2.58
N MET A 152 9.09 -4.75 -3.80
CA MET A 152 8.18 -5.30 -4.80
C MET A 152 8.94 -5.46 -6.11
N THR A 153 8.65 -6.49 -6.87
CA THR A 153 9.24 -6.74 -8.18
C THR A 153 8.22 -6.43 -9.28
N VAL A 154 8.66 -5.66 -10.26
CA VAL A 154 7.90 -5.36 -11.48
C VAL A 154 8.38 -6.30 -12.58
N PHE A 155 7.47 -7.04 -13.19
CA PHE A 155 7.74 -7.93 -14.32
C PHE A 155 7.14 -7.35 -15.58
N VAL A 156 7.95 -7.34 -16.64
CA VAL A 156 7.52 -6.87 -17.96
C VAL A 156 7.98 -7.90 -18.98
N PRO A 157 7.07 -8.45 -19.81
CA PRO A 157 7.42 -9.46 -20.83
C PRO A 157 8.24 -8.82 -21.96
N VAL A 158 9.22 -9.55 -22.45
CA VAL A 158 10.14 -9.14 -23.52
C VAL A 158 9.72 -9.72 -24.86
#